data_ec38694b0efe3b36fc052f7e3cdf9f87
#
_entry.id   ec38694b0efe3b36fc052f7e3cdf9f87
#
_cell.length_a   1.000
_cell.length_b   1.000
_cell.length_c   1.000
_cell.angle_alpha   90.00
_cell.angle_beta   90.00
_cell.angle_gamma   90.00
#
_symmetry.space_group_name_H-M   'P 1'
#
loop_
_entity.id
_entity.type
_entity.pdbx_description
1 polymer ?
#
loop_
_entity_poly.entity_id
_entity_poly.type
_entity_poly.pdbx_seq_one_letter_code
_entity_poly.pdbx_strand_id
1 'polypeptide(L)'
;MLNEVKKLYNGTIIENDRNVLEAKELDIYLPDLKIGIEYNGDYWHANPLYYKENDVVCEGKLAKDIWKNDEYKQKLCVEKGIKLITVFETEWIQTRNLVLNKIKNIINNL
;
A
#
# COMPACT_ATOMS: atom_id res chain seq x y z
N MET A 1 -9.52 4.48 -5.31
CA MET A 1 -9.13 3.04 -5.20
C MET A 1 -10.07 2.22 -4.32
N LEU A 2 -10.51 2.74 -3.22
CA LEU A 2 -11.43 2.03 -2.32
C LEU A 2 -12.70 1.54 -3.00
N ASN A 3 -13.35 2.40 -3.79
CA ASN A 3 -14.59 2.04 -4.49
C ASN A 3 -14.40 0.85 -5.44
N GLU A 4 -13.25 0.79 -6.10
CA GLU A 4 -12.91 -0.29 -7.02
C GLU A 4 -12.65 -1.58 -6.26
N VAL A 5 -11.98 -1.51 -5.11
CA VAL A 5 -11.76 -2.69 -4.26
C VAL A 5 -13.09 -3.23 -3.74
N LYS A 6 -14.02 -2.36 -3.36
CA LYS A 6 -15.37 -2.76 -2.92
C LYS A 6 -16.13 -3.52 -4.00
N LYS A 7 -15.86 -3.25 -5.28
CA LYS A 7 -16.45 -3.99 -6.39
C LYS A 7 -15.83 -5.37 -6.60
N LEU A 8 -14.56 -5.54 -6.18
CA LEU A 8 -13.82 -6.79 -6.34
C LEU A 8 -14.01 -7.77 -5.18
N TYR A 9 -14.43 -7.28 -4.02
CA TYR A 9 -14.50 -8.09 -2.81
C TYR A 9 -15.75 -7.76 -1.99
N ASN A 10 -16.50 -8.78 -1.65
CA ASN A 10 -17.78 -8.66 -0.93
C ASN A 10 -17.66 -8.85 0.58
N GLY A 11 -16.50 -9.23 1.09
CA GLY A 11 -16.26 -9.42 2.51
C GLY A 11 -16.05 -8.11 3.27
N THR A 12 -15.59 -8.23 4.50
CA THR A 12 -15.33 -7.06 5.34
C THR A 12 -14.15 -6.25 4.83
N ILE A 13 -14.34 -4.95 4.70
CA ILE A 13 -13.31 -3.99 4.29
C ILE A 13 -13.24 -2.90 5.36
N ILE A 14 -12.04 -2.68 5.91
CA ILE A 14 -11.80 -1.62 6.90
C ILE A 14 -10.94 -0.54 6.25
N GLU A 15 -11.44 0.71 6.29
CA GLU A 15 -10.71 1.88 5.82
C GLU A 15 -9.85 2.43 6.94
N ASN A 16 -8.63 2.85 6.59
CA ASN A 16 -7.74 3.57 7.53
C ASN A 16 -7.59 2.84 8.86
N ASP A 17 -7.32 1.56 8.81
CA ASP A 17 -7.16 0.72 10.00
C ASP A 17 -5.89 1.11 10.75
N ARG A 18 -6.01 1.40 12.04
CA ARG A 18 -4.89 1.76 12.93
C ARG A 18 -4.68 0.74 14.05
N ASN A 19 -5.44 -0.34 14.05
CA ASN A 19 -5.40 -1.32 15.13
C ASN A 19 -4.50 -2.52 14.83
N VAL A 20 -4.55 -3.05 13.61
CA VAL A 20 -3.83 -4.28 13.27
C VAL A 20 -2.31 -4.10 13.29
N LEU A 21 -1.81 -2.94 12.88
CA LEU A 21 -0.37 -2.60 12.91
C LEU A 21 0.00 -1.70 14.09
N GLU A 22 -0.90 -1.55 15.05
CA GLU A 22 -0.72 -0.72 16.24
C GLU A 22 -0.51 0.76 15.90
N ALA A 23 0.73 1.24 15.86
CA ALA A 23 1.03 2.66 15.60
C ALA A 23 1.01 3.03 14.11
N LYS A 24 0.75 2.09 13.20
CA LYS A 24 0.75 2.32 11.75
C LYS A 24 -0.64 2.13 11.16
N GLU A 25 -0.96 2.92 10.13
CA GLU A 25 -2.24 2.86 9.43
C GLU A 25 -2.15 2.01 8.17
N LEU A 26 -3.19 1.22 7.91
CA LEU A 26 -3.43 0.59 6.61
C LEU A 26 -4.57 1.31 5.91
N ASP A 27 -4.36 1.78 4.68
CA ASP A 27 -5.39 2.51 3.93
C ASP A 27 -6.63 1.65 3.72
N ILE A 28 -6.43 0.42 3.30
CA ILE A 28 -7.50 -0.56 3.10
C ILE A 28 -7.04 -1.88 3.72
N TYR A 29 -7.88 -2.46 4.58
CA TYR A 29 -7.60 -3.74 5.19
C TYR A 29 -8.76 -4.71 4.98
N LEU A 30 -8.44 -5.91 4.49
CA LEU A 30 -9.36 -7.02 4.31
C LEU A 30 -9.06 -8.08 5.39
N PRO A 31 -9.68 -7.99 6.57
CA PRO A 31 -9.27 -8.80 7.72
C PRO A 31 -9.47 -10.30 7.51
N ASP A 32 -10.53 -10.70 6.82
CA ASP A 32 -10.81 -12.12 6.59
C ASP A 32 -9.75 -12.80 5.70
N LEU A 33 -9.10 -12.03 4.83
CA LEU A 33 -8.04 -12.50 3.93
C LEU A 33 -6.64 -12.13 4.41
N LYS A 34 -6.52 -11.29 5.43
CA LYS A 34 -5.27 -10.70 5.88
C LYS A 34 -4.50 -10.02 4.75
N ILE A 35 -5.19 -9.18 4.00
CA ILE A 35 -4.62 -8.37 2.93
C ILE A 35 -4.72 -6.90 3.30
N GLY A 36 -3.60 -6.18 3.23
CA GLY A 36 -3.57 -4.73 3.30
C GLY A 36 -3.27 -4.15 1.92
N ILE A 37 -3.90 -3.03 1.58
CA ILE A 37 -3.66 -2.31 0.34
C ILE A 37 -3.33 -0.87 0.68
N GLU A 38 -2.18 -0.40 0.18
CA GLU A 38 -1.69 0.95 0.38
C GLU A 38 -1.68 1.71 -0.94
N TYR A 39 -2.20 2.94 -0.91
CA TYR A 39 -2.06 3.88 -2.01
C TYR A 39 -0.98 4.90 -1.64
N ASN A 40 0.16 4.87 -2.32
CA ASN A 40 1.29 5.74 -2.03
C ASN A 40 1.41 6.87 -3.05
N GLY A 41 1.23 8.11 -2.59
CA GLY A 41 1.53 9.29 -3.40
C GLY A 41 3.01 9.31 -3.80
N ASP A 42 3.31 9.65 -5.06
CA ASP A 42 4.68 9.62 -5.58
C ASP A 42 5.62 10.53 -4.80
N TYR A 43 5.17 11.72 -4.46
CA TYR A 43 5.96 12.70 -3.71
C TYR A 43 6.16 12.27 -2.24
N TRP A 44 5.07 11.93 -1.54
CA TRP A 44 5.11 11.62 -0.11
C TRP A 44 5.89 10.34 0.22
N HIS A 45 5.91 9.39 -0.70
CA HIS A 45 6.63 8.12 -0.54
C HIS A 45 7.87 8.02 -1.43
N ALA A 46 8.29 9.15 -2.05
CA ALA A 46 9.47 9.23 -2.88
C ALA A 46 9.55 8.06 -3.87
N ASN A 47 8.57 7.96 -4.77
CA ASN A 47 8.51 6.86 -5.74
C ASN A 47 9.87 6.67 -6.42
N PRO A 48 10.49 5.47 -6.32
CA PRO A 48 11.83 5.22 -6.88
C PRO A 48 11.94 5.44 -8.39
N LEU A 49 10.81 5.51 -9.11
CA LEU A 49 10.82 5.87 -10.53
C LEU A 49 11.26 7.32 -10.76
N TYR A 50 11.05 8.20 -9.76
CA TYR A 50 11.30 9.64 -9.89
C TYR A 50 12.40 10.15 -8.98
N TYR A 51 12.73 9.43 -7.91
CA TYR A 51 13.66 9.89 -6.88
C TYR A 51 14.76 8.87 -6.64
N LYS A 52 15.95 9.39 -6.33
CA LYS A 52 17.13 8.60 -5.97
C LYS A 52 17.33 8.65 -4.45
N GLU A 53 18.12 7.74 -3.91
CA GLU A 53 18.29 7.54 -2.48
C GLU A 53 18.67 8.80 -1.69
N ASN A 54 19.47 9.69 -2.29
CA ASN A 54 19.95 10.90 -1.64
C ASN A 54 19.18 12.16 -2.04
N ASP A 55 18.10 12.03 -2.78
CA ASP A 55 17.23 13.16 -3.10
C ASP A 55 16.49 13.62 -1.85
N VAL A 56 16.43 14.93 -1.67
CA VAL A 56 15.62 15.55 -0.62
C VAL A 56 14.21 15.68 -1.16
N VAL A 57 13.25 15.08 -0.49
CA VAL A 57 11.87 15.02 -0.93
C VAL A 57 10.95 15.73 0.09
N CYS A 58 9.80 15.17 0.40
CA CYS A 58 8.82 15.83 1.26
C CYS A 58 9.38 16.11 2.67
N GLU A 59 9.07 17.28 3.18
CA GLU A 59 9.45 17.71 4.52
C GLU A 59 10.98 17.68 4.78
N GLY A 60 11.77 17.83 3.71
CA GLY A 60 13.24 17.84 3.83
C GLY A 60 13.85 16.47 4.12
N LYS A 61 13.12 15.39 3.93
CA LYS A 61 13.61 14.03 4.18
C LYS A 61 14.30 13.47 2.94
N LEU A 62 15.32 12.63 3.17
CA LEU A 62 15.96 11.89 2.08
C LEU A 62 15.06 10.74 1.63
N ALA A 63 15.03 10.47 0.32
CA ALA A 63 14.25 9.38 -0.23
C ALA A 63 14.57 8.05 0.45
N LYS A 64 15.84 7.75 0.70
CA LYS A 64 16.25 6.51 1.38
C LYS A 64 15.64 6.35 2.78
N ASP A 65 15.44 7.46 3.50
CA ASP A 65 14.86 7.41 4.85
C ASP A 65 13.35 7.18 4.78
N ILE A 66 12.69 7.77 3.78
CA ILE A 66 11.27 7.50 3.51
C ILE A 66 11.08 6.02 3.17
N TRP A 67 11.95 5.45 2.32
CA TRP A 67 11.89 4.04 1.94
C TRP A 67 12.10 3.10 3.13
N LYS A 68 12.97 3.46 4.08
CA LYS A 68 13.17 2.67 5.30
C LYS A 68 11.91 2.59 6.15
N ASN A 69 11.17 3.69 6.26
CA ASN A 69 9.90 3.69 6.98
C ASN A 69 8.87 2.80 6.30
N ASP A 70 8.81 2.82 4.97
CA ASP A 70 7.90 1.96 4.21
C ASP A 70 8.30 0.48 4.34
N GLU A 71 9.60 0.17 4.33
CA GLU A 71 10.11 -1.19 4.55
C GLU A 71 9.77 -1.69 5.96
N TYR A 72 9.86 -0.84 6.96
CA TYR A 72 9.50 -1.18 8.33
C TYR A 72 8.02 -1.59 8.43
N LYS A 73 7.15 -0.84 7.75
CA LYS A 73 5.72 -1.17 7.70
C LYS A 73 5.48 -2.52 7.01
N GLN A 74 6.21 -2.80 5.93
CA GLN A 74 6.13 -4.10 5.25
C GLN A 74 6.55 -5.24 6.17
N LYS A 75 7.61 -5.06 6.93
CA LYS A 75 8.07 -6.06 7.91
C LYS A 75 7.04 -6.33 8.98
N LEU A 76 6.39 -5.28 9.51
CA LEU A 76 5.30 -5.45 10.47
C LEU A 76 4.16 -6.27 9.90
N CYS A 77 3.79 -6.02 8.64
CA CYS A 77 2.75 -6.79 7.97
C CYS A 77 3.14 -8.26 7.86
N VAL A 78 4.36 -8.55 7.43
CA VAL A 78 4.86 -9.94 7.32
C VAL A 78 4.80 -10.65 8.68
N GLU A 79 5.26 -10.00 9.74
CA GLU A 79 5.24 -10.56 11.10
C GLU A 79 3.82 -10.90 11.56
N LYS A 80 2.83 -10.14 11.13
CA LYS A 80 1.43 -10.35 11.50
C LYS A 80 0.68 -11.24 10.50
N GLY A 81 1.36 -11.77 9.50
CA GLY A 81 0.75 -12.63 8.48
C GLY A 81 -0.11 -11.89 7.48
N ILE A 82 0.11 -10.58 7.33
CA ILE A 82 -0.64 -9.73 6.41
C ILE A 82 0.13 -9.58 5.10
N LYS A 83 -0.53 -9.85 3.97
CA LYS A 83 0.02 -9.56 2.65
C LYS A 83 -0.26 -8.10 2.32
N LEU A 84 0.78 -7.30 2.18
CA LEU A 84 0.67 -5.88 1.83
C LEU A 84 0.85 -5.68 0.33
N ILE A 85 -0.13 -5.05 -0.29
CA ILE A 85 -0.11 -4.65 -1.70
C ILE A 85 0.07 -3.14 -1.73
N THR A 86 1.18 -2.66 -2.27
CA THR A 86 1.46 -1.24 -2.41
C THR A 86 1.24 -0.80 -3.84
N VAL A 87 0.47 0.27 -4.02
CA VAL A 87 0.18 0.87 -5.32
C VAL A 87 0.64 2.32 -5.28
N PHE A 88 1.57 2.69 -6.16
CA PHE A 88 1.95 4.09 -6.32
C PHE A 88 0.96 4.86 -7.18
N GLU A 89 0.84 6.14 -6.92
CA GLU A 89 -0.05 7.05 -7.64
C GLU A 89 0.10 6.96 -9.16
N THR A 90 1.33 6.95 -9.66
CA THR A 90 1.61 6.81 -11.10
C THR A 90 1.04 5.51 -11.66
N GLU A 91 1.22 4.39 -10.97
CA GLU A 91 0.66 3.09 -11.38
C GLU A 91 -0.87 3.16 -11.49
N TRP A 92 -1.50 3.75 -10.48
CA TRP A 92 -2.95 3.90 -10.44
C TRP A 92 -3.47 4.76 -11.58
N ILE A 93 -2.79 5.88 -11.87
CA ILE A 93 -3.20 6.80 -12.93
C ILE A 93 -2.98 6.19 -14.32
N GLN A 94 -1.82 5.57 -14.55
CA GLN A 94 -1.43 5.10 -15.89
C GLN A 94 -1.87 3.67 -16.21
N THR A 95 -1.92 2.79 -15.20
CA THR A 95 -2.16 1.36 -15.39
C THR A 95 -3.21 0.79 -14.44
N ARG A 96 -4.28 1.55 -14.20
CA ARG A 96 -5.34 1.17 -13.24
C ARG A 96 -5.87 -0.24 -13.46
N ASN A 97 -6.17 -0.61 -14.71
CA ASN A 97 -6.74 -1.92 -15.01
C ASN A 97 -5.77 -3.06 -14.68
N LEU A 98 -4.47 -2.87 -14.91
CA LEU A 98 -3.45 -3.86 -14.54
C LEU A 98 -3.35 -4.01 -13.02
N VAL A 99 -3.41 -2.89 -12.29
CA VAL A 99 -3.41 -2.89 -10.82
C VAL A 99 -4.63 -3.65 -10.28
N LEU A 100 -5.81 -3.35 -10.80
CA LEU A 100 -7.06 -4.00 -10.37
C LEU A 100 -7.05 -5.49 -10.69
N ASN A 101 -6.53 -5.90 -11.84
CA ASN A 101 -6.39 -7.31 -12.19
C ASN A 101 -5.44 -8.03 -11.23
N LYS A 102 -4.34 -7.39 -10.86
CA LYS A 102 -3.39 -7.94 -9.89
C LYS A 102 -4.05 -8.15 -8.53
N ILE A 103 -4.77 -7.14 -8.03
CA ILE A 103 -5.49 -7.22 -6.75
C ILE A 103 -6.53 -8.33 -6.81
N LYS A 104 -7.32 -8.37 -7.88
CA LYS A 104 -8.35 -9.41 -8.08
C LYS A 104 -7.75 -10.81 -8.05
N ASN A 105 -6.63 -11.02 -8.75
CA ASN A 105 -5.97 -12.32 -8.79
C ASN A 105 -5.45 -12.73 -7.41
N ILE A 106 -4.90 -11.80 -6.66
CA ILE A 106 -4.42 -12.07 -5.29
C ILE A 106 -5.59 -12.47 -4.38
N ILE A 107 -6.71 -11.74 -4.45
CA ILE A 107 -7.91 -12.04 -3.66
C ILE A 107 -8.47 -13.42 -4.02
N ASN A 108 -8.54 -13.74 -5.30
CA ASN A 108 -9.18 -14.99 -5.77
C ASN A 108 -8.29 -16.24 -5.58
N ASN A 109 -6.99 -16.07 -5.36
CA ASN A 109 -6.06 -17.21 -5.22
C ASN A 109 -5.67 -17.52 -3.77
N LEU A 110 -6.41 -16.97 -2.82
CA LEU A 110 -6.18 -17.26 -1.40
C LEU A 110 -6.94 -18.49 -0.92
#